data_032683945fe258b346a1ff232d8c22b1
#
_entry.id   032683945fe258b346a1ff232d8c22b1
#
_cell.length_a   1.000
_cell.length_b   1.000
_cell.length_c   1.000
_cell.angle_alpha   90.00
_cell.angle_beta   90.00
_cell.angle_gamma   90.00
#
_symmetry.space_group_name_H-M   'P 1'
#
loop_
_entity.id
_entity.type
_entity.pdbx_description
1 polymer ?
#
loop_
_entity_poly.entity_id
_entity_poly.type
_entity_poly.pdbx_seq_one_letter_code
_entity_poly.pdbx_strand_id
1 'polypeptide(L)'
;AGGDRDTGKRPIMGEVASRLADACVITSDNPRTEEPASIAQAIAAGVPDERKDTVLVELDRHTAIVESICSAQDRDVILIAGKGHEDYQEIAGVRHPFDDLETAREAFNERYTRLAQKN
;
A
#
# COMPACT_ATOMS: atom_id res chain seq x y z
N ALA A 1 -1.69 -3.16 -7.57
CA ALA A 1 -1.69 -3.76 -8.90
C ALA A 1 -0.27 -3.90 -9.41
N GLY A 2 -0.02 -4.99 -10.11
CA GLY A 2 1.28 -5.23 -10.72
C GLY A 2 1.45 -4.49 -12.03
N GLY A 3 2.71 -4.18 -12.36
CA GLY A 3 3.08 -3.69 -13.68
C GLY A 3 3.04 -4.80 -14.72
N ASP A 4 2.98 -4.41 -15.99
CA ASP A 4 2.94 -5.34 -17.13
C ASP A 4 1.75 -6.32 -17.07
N ARG A 5 0.64 -5.88 -16.48
CA ARG A 5 -0.60 -6.65 -16.28
C ARG A 5 -1.79 -5.89 -16.86
N ASP A 6 -2.98 -6.47 -16.71
CA ASP A 6 -4.22 -5.86 -17.17
C ASP A 6 -4.45 -4.49 -16.53
N THR A 7 -4.35 -3.44 -17.33
CA THR A 7 -4.52 -2.06 -16.88
C THR A 7 -5.98 -1.66 -16.66
N GLY A 8 -6.93 -2.39 -17.25
CA GLY A 8 -8.36 -2.07 -17.14
C GLY A 8 -8.91 -2.24 -15.74
N LYS A 9 -8.28 -3.07 -14.92
CA LYS A 9 -8.71 -3.29 -13.54
C LYS A 9 -8.27 -2.20 -12.57
N ARG A 10 -7.28 -1.39 -12.93
CA ARG A 10 -6.70 -0.40 -12.01
C ARG A 10 -7.71 0.60 -11.48
N PRO A 11 -8.52 1.28 -12.32
CA PRO A 11 -9.53 2.20 -11.79
C PRO A 11 -10.60 1.50 -10.94
N ILE A 12 -10.97 0.27 -11.32
CA ILE A 12 -11.96 -0.53 -10.58
C ILE A 12 -11.43 -0.85 -9.18
N MET A 13 -10.15 -1.20 -9.06
CA MET A 13 -9.52 -1.47 -7.78
C MET A 13 -9.53 -0.23 -6.89
N GLY A 14 -9.22 0.94 -7.44
CA GLY A 14 -9.26 2.19 -6.70
C GLY A 14 -10.65 2.55 -6.22
N GLU A 15 -11.65 2.36 -7.06
CA GLU A 15 -13.05 2.60 -6.68
C GLU A 15 -13.48 1.68 -5.54
N VAL A 16 -13.28 0.38 -5.70
CA VAL A 16 -13.72 -0.62 -4.72
C VAL A 16 -13.02 -0.41 -3.37
N ALA A 17 -11.70 -0.28 -3.39
CA ALA A 17 -10.94 -0.12 -2.16
C ALA A 17 -11.34 1.15 -1.41
N SER A 18 -11.49 2.27 -2.11
CA SER A 18 -11.83 3.54 -1.47
C SER A 18 -13.26 3.57 -0.93
N ARG A 19 -14.18 2.81 -1.53
CA ARG A 19 -15.56 2.72 -1.04
C ARG A 19 -15.71 1.81 0.16
N LEU A 20 -14.93 0.73 0.23
CA LEU A 20 -15.05 -0.28 1.28
C LEU A 20 -14.21 0.02 2.52
N ALA A 21 -13.09 0.70 2.36
CA ALA A 21 -12.21 1.05 3.47
C ALA A 21 -12.50 2.46 3.99
N ASP A 22 -12.27 2.68 5.28
CA ASP A 22 -12.38 4.03 5.86
C ASP A 22 -11.23 4.92 5.36
N ALA A 23 -10.05 4.34 5.20
CA ALA A 23 -8.90 5.01 4.62
C ALA A 23 -8.13 4.01 3.75
N CYS A 24 -7.48 4.50 2.72
CA CYS A 24 -6.78 3.66 1.77
C CYS A 24 -5.42 4.27 1.43
N VAL A 25 -4.40 3.43 1.37
CA VAL A 25 -3.08 3.84 0.87
C VAL A 25 -2.77 3.02 -0.38
N ILE A 26 -2.61 3.72 -1.48
CA ILE A 26 -2.21 3.11 -2.74
C ILE A 26 -0.69 3.06 -2.77
N THR A 27 -0.13 1.87 -2.90
CA THR A 27 1.32 1.69 -2.88
C THR A 27 1.75 0.72 -3.98
N SER A 28 3.05 0.54 -4.13
CA SER A 28 3.59 -0.35 -5.14
C SER A 28 3.51 -1.82 -4.70
N ASP A 29 3.15 -2.67 -5.63
CA ASP A 29 3.27 -4.12 -5.52
C ASP A 29 4.52 -4.54 -6.31
N ASN A 30 4.35 -5.01 -7.53
CA ASN A 30 5.45 -5.32 -8.45
C ASN A 30 5.33 -4.42 -9.68
N PRO A 31 5.95 -3.21 -9.69
CA PRO A 31 5.86 -2.33 -10.87
C PRO A 31 6.45 -2.94 -12.13
N ARG A 32 7.38 -3.85 -12.00
CA ARG A 32 8.11 -4.49 -13.09
C ARG A 32 8.78 -3.44 -13.97
N THR A 33 8.43 -3.36 -15.26
CA THR A 33 9.03 -2.38 -16.17
C THR A 33 8.25 -1.06 -16.24
N GLU A 34 7.06 -1.00 -15.63
CA GLU A 34 6.26 0.22 -15.62
C GLU A 34 6.73 1.20 -14.54
N GLU A 35 6.47 2.47 -14.77
CA GLU A 35 6.71 3.52 -13.79
C GLU A 35 5.73 3.37 -12.61
N PRO A 36 6.23 3.23 -11.36
CA PRO A 36 5.34 3.05 -10.21
C PRO A 36 4.29 4.15 -10.07
N ALA A 37 4.64 5.39 -10.31
CA ALA A 37 3.70 6.52 -10.22
C ALA A 37 2.55 6.39 -11.21
N SER A 38 2.82 5.89 -12.43
CA SER A 38 1.79 5.69 -13.45
C SER A 38 0.78 4.64 -13.03
N ILE A 39 1.24 3.56 -12.41
CA ILE A 39 0.35 2.51 -11.89
C ILE A 39 -0.55 3.09 -10.80
N ALA A 40 0.05 3.80 -9.84
CA ALA A 40 -0.69 4.41 -8.73
C ALA A 40 -1.71 5.42 -9.22
N GLN A 41 -1.37 6.25 -10.21
CA GLN A 41 -2.29 7.20 -10.80
C GLN A 41 -3.47 6.53 -11.49
N ALA A 42 -3.24 5.41 -12.17
CA ALA A 42 -4.30 4.65 -12.82
C ALA A 42 -5.29 4.07 -11.81
N ILE A 43 -4.80 3.63 -10.65
CA ILE A 43 -5.65 3.16 -9.55
C ILE A 43 -6.41 4.35 -8.96
N ALA A 44 -5.73 5.44 -8.66
CA ALA A 44 -6.31 6.63 -8.07
C ALA A 44 -7.38 7.27 -8.96
N ALA A 45 -7.27 7.12 -10.28
CA ALA A 45 -8.24 7.65 -11.22
C ALA A 45 -9.66 7.08 -11.01
N GLY A 46 -9.77 5.89 -10.42
CA GLY A 46 -11.06 5.28 -10.10
C GLY A 46 -11.66 5.72 -8.78
N VAL A 47 -10.93 6.45 -7.96
CA VAL A 47 -11.42 6.91 -6.66
C VAL A 47 -12.46 8.02 -6.87
N PRO A 48 -13.69 7.86 -6.33
CA PRO A 48 -14.70 8.92 -6.45
C PRO A 48 -14.27 10.19 -5.74
N ASP A 49 -14.74 11.34 -6.22
CA ASP A 49 -14.36 12.64 -5.66
C ASP A 49 -14.68 12.73 -4.16
N GLU A 50 -15.81 12.17 -3.73
CA GLU A 50 -16.22 12.18 -2.32
C GLU A 50 -15.34 11.30 -1.42
N ARG A 51 -14.47 10.47 -2.00
CA ARG A 51 -13.55 9.61 -1.26
C ARG A 51 -12.08 10.03 -1.37
N LYS A 52 -11.77 11.02 -2.18
CA LYS A 52 -10.37 11.41 -2.43
C LYS A 52 -9.61 11.81 -1.18
N ASP A 53 -10.28 12.44 -0.23
CA ASP A 53 -9.66 12.87 1.02
C ASP A 53 -9.26 11.69 1.93
N THR A 54 -9.78 10.51 1.66
CA THR A 54 -9.48 9.31 2.45
C THR A 54 -8.39 8.44 1.82
N VAL A 55 -7.85 8.85 0.67
CA VAL A 55 -6.88 8.07 -0.10
C VAL A 55 -5.55 8.79 -0.17
N LEU A 56 -4.49 8.10 0.18
CA LEU A 56 -3.11 8.57 0.03
C LEU A 56 -2.38 7.69 -0.98
N VAL A 57 -1.38 8.25 -1.64
CA VAL A 57 -0.46 7.50 -2.49
C VAL A 57 0.92 7.55 -1.84
N GLU A 58 1.47 6.40 -1.54
CA GLU A 58 2.83 6.22 -1.05
C GLU A 58 3.48 5.11 -1.85
N LEU A 59 4.38 5.45 -2.76
CA LEU A 59 4.97 4.49 -3.69
C LEU A 59 5.93 3.52 -3.03
N ASP A 60 6.57 3.92 -1.95
CA ASP A 60 7.44 3.03 -1.18
C ASP A 60 6.60 2.14 -0.27
N ARG A 61 6.53 0.86 -0.62
CA ARG A 61 5.69 -0.10 0.10
C ARG A 61 6.09 -0.26 1.56
N HIS A 62 7.38 -0.27 1.86
CA HIS A 62 7.86 -0.34 3.25
C HIS A 62 7.33 0.84 4.06
N THR A 63 7.48 2.06 3.56
CA THR A 63 6.98 3.27 4.21
C THR A 63 5.47 3.24 4.36
N ALA A 64 4.75 2.80 3.31
CA ALA A 64 3.30 2.71 3.36
C ALA A 64 2.83 1.80 4.49
N ILE A 65 3.45 0.64 4.65
CA ILE A 65 3.10 -0.32 5.71
C ILE A 65 3.46 0.24 7.09
N VAL A 66 4.69 0.72 7.26
CA VAL A 66 5.17 1.22 8.56
C VAL A 66 4.32 2.40 9.02
N GLU A 67 4.10 3.39 8.17
CA GLU A 67 3.34 4.58 8.56
C GLU A 67 1.86 4.28 8.81
N SER A 68 1.26 3.37 8.03
CA SER A 68 -0.12 2.94 8.27
C SER A 68 -0.27 2.29 9.64
N ILE A 69 0.64 1.41 10.01
CA ILE A 69 0.58 0.71 11.31
C ILE A 69 0.90 1.67 12.45
N CYS A 70 1.90 2.53 12.29
CA CYS A 70 2.29 3.46 13.35
C CYS A 70 1.25 4.55 13.61
N SER A 71 0.49 4.97 12.59
CA SER A 71 -0.53 6.00 12.73
C SER A 71 -1.91 5.47 13.09
N ALA A 72 -2.11 4.16 13.05
CA ALA A 72 -3.40 3.55 13.34
C ALA A 72 -3.78 3.70 14.82
N GLN A 73 -5.08 3.69 15.07
CA GLN A 73 -5.63 3.64 16.42
C GLN A 73 -5.78 2.19 16.88
N ASP A 74 -5.96 1.98 18.19
CA ASP A 74 -5.89 0.64 18.78
C ASP A 74 -6.91 -0.35 18.22
N ARG A 75 -8.04 0.13 17.72
CA ARG A 75 -9.11 -0.73 17.20
C ARG A 75 -9.13 -0.82 15.69
N ASP A 76 -8.18 -0.19 15.04
CA ASP A 76 -8.12 -0.22 13.58
C ASP A 76 -7.71 -1.60 13.08
N VAL A 77 -8.26 -1.98 11.95
CA VAL A 77 -7.86 -3.18 11.21
C VAL A 77 -7.20 -2.73 9.91
N ILE A 78 -5.99 -3.21 9.67
CA ILE A 78 -5.23 -2.86 8.47
C ILE A 78 -5.13 -4.10 7.59
N LEU A 79 -5.63 -3.98 6.36
CA LEU A 79 -5.50 -5.01 5.35
C LEU A 79 -4.37 -4.63 4.40
N ILE A 80 -3.35 -5.47 4.34
CA ILE A 80 -2.26 -5.33 3.36
C ILE A 80 -2.54 -6.32 2.24
N ALA A 81 -2.75 -5.80 1.05
CA ALA A 81 -3.22 -6.60 -0.08
C ALA A 81 -2.28 -6.49 -1.28
N GLY A 82 -2.41 -7.44 -2.18
CA GLY A 82 -1.72 -7.46 -3.46
C GLY A 82 -0.66 -8.54 -3.58
N LYS A 83 0.27 -8.62 -2.61
CA LYS A 83 1.38 -9.58 -2.68
C LYS A 83 1.04 -10.99 -2.21
N GLY A 84 0.14 -11.09 -1.24
CA GLY A 84 -0.10 -12.39 -0.61
C GLY A 84 1.17 -12.93 0.03
N HIS A 85 1.63 -14.09 -0.42
CA HIS A 85 2.80 -14.78 0.12
C HIS A 85 4.09 -14.50 -0.65
N GLU A 86 4.07 -13.63 -1.65
CA GLU A 86 5.30 -13.28 -2.38
C GLU A 86 6.31 -12.62 -1.45
N ASP A 87 7.57 -12.99 -1.57
CA ASP A 87 8.66 -12.51 -0.72
C ASP A 87 9.64 -11.60 -1.47
N TYR A 88 9.19 -11.01 -2.57
CA TYR A 88 9.99 -10.12 -3.40
C TYR A 88 9.14 -8.97 -3.95
N GLN A 89 9.83 -7.92 -4.37
CA GLN A 89 9.25 -6.82 -5.14
C GLN A 89 10.08 -6.64 -6.41
N GLU A 90 9.43 -6.69 -7.56
CA GLU A 90 10.11 -6.52 -8.85
C GLU A 90 9.96 -5.09 -9.33
N ILE A 91 11.09 -4.37 -9.41
CA ILE A 91 11.16 -2.97 -9.82
C ILE A 91 12.21 -2.84 -10.92
N ALA A 92 11.85 -2.26 -12.05
CA ALA A 92 12.74 -2.08 -13.19
C ALA A 92 13.44 -3.37 -13.61
N GLY A 93 12.69 -4.47 -13.62
CA GLY A 93 13.19 -5.79 -14.01
C GLY A 93 14.05 -6.50 -12.98
N VAL A 94 14.25 -5.93 -11.80
CA VAL A 94 15.07 -6.52 -10.74
C VAL A 94 14.18 -6.90 -9.56
N ARG A 95 14.35 -8.13 -9.06
CA ARG A 95 13.66 -8.58 -7.86
C ARG A 95 14.45 -8.19 -6.61
N HIS A 96 13.77 -7.53 -5.69
CA HIS A 96 14.31 -7.14 -4.38
C HIS A 96 13.60 -7.96 -3.31
N PRO A 97 14.30 -8.44 -2.28
CA PRO A 97 13.64 -9.10 -1.15
C PRO A 97 12.61 -8.17 -0.51
N PHE A 98 11.38 -8.64 -0.35
CA PHE A 98 10.34 -7.89 0.32
C PHE A 98 9.23 -8.84 0.79
N ASP A 99 8.92 -8.82 2.07
CA ASP A 99 7.92 -9.66 2.69
C ASP A 99 6.97 -8.79 3.51
N ASP A 100 5.69 -8.79 3.13
CA ASP A 100 4.67 -7.96 3.80
C ASP A 100 4.53 -8.33 5.28
N LEU A 101 4.55 -9.62 5.61
CA LEU A 101 4.39 -10.05 6.98
C LEU A 101 5.56 -9.60 7.85
N GLU A 102 6.78 -9.75 7.35
CA GLU A 102 7.98 -9.33 8.07
C GLU A 102 8.01 -7.82 8.27
N THR A 103 7.66 -7.08 7.22
CA THR A 103 7.57 -5.61 7.29
C THR A 103 6.51 -5.19 8.31
N ALA A 104 5.37 -5.86 8.35
CA ALA A 104 4.32 -5.57 9.33
C ALA A 104 4.80 -5.83 10.76
N ARG A 105 5.53 -6.92 10.98
CA ARG A 105 6.12 -7.22 12.30
C ARG A 105 7.07 -6.13 12.75
N GLU A 106 7.96 -5.69 11.88
CA GLU A 106 8.88 -4.59 12.16
C GLU A 106 8.11 -3.30 12.46
N ALA A 107 7.03 -3.05 11.73
CA ALA A 107 6.18 -1.88 11.92
C ALA A 107 5.49 -1.88 13.29
N PHE A 108 5.06 -3.04 13.78
CA PHE A 108 4.50 -3.14 15.13
C PHE A 108 5.56 -2.84 16.20
N ASN A 109 6.78 -3.30 16.03
CA ASN A 109 7.87 -2.95 16.94
C ASN A 109 8.14 -1.44 16.93
N GLU A 110 8.13 -0.82 15.76
CA GLU A 110 8.30 0.62 15.62
C GLU A 110 7.15 1.38 16.28
N ARG A 111 5.92 0.91 16.12
CA ARG A 111 4.75 1.48 16.79
C ARG A 111 4.90 1.46 18.30
N TYR A 112 5.35 0.34 18.84
CA TYR A 112 5.62 0.20 20.29
C TYR A 112 6.66 1.20 20.75
N THR A 113 7.75 1.34 20.02
CA THR A 113 8.82 2.28 20.34
C THR A 113 8.32 3.72 20.34
N ARG A 114 7.56 4.12 19.32
CA ARG A 114 7.00 5.47 19.21
C ARG A 114 6.01 5.78 20.33
N LEU A 115 5.18 4.82 20.70
CA LEU A 115 4.22 5.00 21.80
C LEU A 115 4.95 5.14 23.14
N ALA A 116 5.99 4.38 23.38
CA ALA A 116 6.80 4.48 24.60
C ALA A 116 7.49 5.85 24.71
N GLN A 117 7.91 6.42 23.59
CA GLN A 117 8.58 7.73 23.59
C GLN A 117 7.63 8.90 23.90
N LYS A 118 6.33 8.71 23.71
CA LYS A 118 5.33 9.75 23.98
C LYS A 118 5.00 9.88 25.47
N ASN A 119 5.38 8.91 26.25
CA ASN A 119 5.17 8.92 27.71
C ASN A 119 6.44 9.42 28.41
#